data_62880cb6f515f20e1f0d62d38b5ea364
#
_entry.id   62880cb6f515f20e1f0d62d38b5ea364
#
_cell.length_a   1.000
_cell.length_b   1.000
_cell.length_c   1.000
_cell.angle_alpha   90.00
_cell.angle_beta   90.00
_cell.angle_gamma   90.00
#
_symmetry.space_group_name_H-M   'P 1'
#
loop_
_entity.id
_entity.type
_entity.pdbx_description
1 polymer ?
#
loop_
_entity_poly.entity_id
_entity_poly.type
_entity_poly.pdbx_seq_one_letter_code
_entity_poly.pdbx_strand_id
1 'polypeptide(L)'
;MCKKFSQSISLIILLFSSIIYSSPNSDRLTKAYQAGSTPIIDGDVLNDPAWTSIPAITIFTQKSPDEGQISTEKTEVKVMYSDKIFYVSVVCYDSSPEGIVITDTRRDAVLNNTDSFMFILDTFKDQQNGYVFGTNAVGIEYDAQVSKGGEMMSIGSSRQSVGTGAAFNINWDAVWDVEAQVGEYGWSAEFAIPFKTLRYASKKNQEWGINFQRTIARKKEVVYWSPIPRQFSLNRLLLAGTIQDINVPSTRNLKIMPYGLGQQNEVTVQEKSSTNKANDFGIDAKLGL
;
A
#
# COMPACT_ATOMS: atom_id res chain seq x y z
N MET A 1 -78.68 35.00 -5.99
CA MET A 1 -78.17 33.63 -5.85
C MET A 1 -76.73 33.60 -6.28
N CYS A 2 -75.78 33.73 -5.35
CA CYS A 2 -74.35 33.79 -5.63
C CYS A 2 -73.72 32.56 -5.01
N LYS A 3 -73.27 31.60 -5.84
CA LYS A 3 -72.53 30.39 -5.36
C LYS A 3 -71.06 30.73 -5.18
N LYS A 4 -70.58 30.68 -3.99
CA LYS A 4 -69.14 30.73 -3.63
C LYS A 4 -68.51 29.39 -3.95
N PHE A 5 -67.53 29.38 -4.85
CA PHE A 5 -66.62 28.25 -5.08
C PHE A 5 -65.50 28.36 -4.06
N SER A 6 -65.40 27.37 -3.18
CA SER A 6 -64.24 27.18 -2.28
C SER A 6 -63.21 26.31 -2.98
N GLN A 7 -62.07 26.88 -3.32
CA GLN A 7 -60.89 26.12 -3.80
C GLN A 7 -60.06 25.71 -2.58
N SER A 8 -60.05 24.40 -2.31
CA SER A 8 -59.08 23.79 -1.38
C SER A 8 -57.74 23.59 -2.07
N ILE A 9 -56.73 24.33 -1.64
CA ILE A 9 -55.37 24.15 -2.08
C ILE A 9 -54.75 23.05 -1.16
N SER A 10 -54.60 21.85 -1.69
CA SER A 10 -53.81 20.79 -1.03
C SER A 10 -52.31 21.06 -1.19
N LEU A 11 -51.66 21.44 -0.11
CA LEU A 11 -50.22 21.62 -0.04
C LEU A 11 -49.56 20.23 0.10
N ILE A 12 -49.00 19.68 -0.98
CA ILE A 12 -48.19 18.47 -0.97
C ILE A 12 -46.79 18.86 -0.50
N ILE A 13 -46.47 18.57 0.74
CA ILE A 13 -45.10 18.68 1.29
C ILE A 13 -44.32 17.45 0.84
N LEU A 14 -43.50 17.60 -0.19
CA LEU A 14 -42.48 16.61 -0.58
C LEU A 14 -41.32 16.64 0.45
N LEU A 15 -41.36 15.70 1.38
CA LEU A 15 -40.22 15.41 2.23
C LEU A 15 -39.08 14.76 1.39
N PHE A 16 -38.18 15.60 0.92
CA PHE A 16 -36.89 15.11 0.44
C PHE A 16 -36.09 14.59 1.64
N SER A 17 -36.14 13.29 1.88
CA SER A 17 -35.14 12.63 2.72
C SER A 17 -33.81 12.66 1.96
N SER A 18 -32.96 13.64 2.27
CA SER A 18 -31.57 13.63 1.85
C SER A 18 -30.90 12.42 2.52
N ILE A 19 -30.73 11.34 1.76
CA ILE A 19 -29.83 10.27 2.12
C ILE A 19 -28.44 10.91 2.10
N ILE A 20 -27.92 11.25 3.26
CA ILE A 20 -26.52 11.63 3.44
C ILE A 20 -25.73 10.35 3.16
N TYR A 21 -25.21 10.21 1.95
CA TYR A 21 -24.16 9.25 1.67
C TYR A 21 -22.92 9.73 2.45
N SER A 22 -22.81 9.27 3.69
CA SER A 22 -21.53 9.32 4.40
C SER A 22 -20.55 8.51 3.56
N SER A 23 -19.48 9.15 3.12
CA SER A 23 -18.37 8.43 2.48
C SER A 23 -17.88 7.36 3.47
N PRO A 24 -17.90 6.07 3.15
CA PRO A 24 -17.63 5.01 4.13
C PRO A 24 -16.20 5.00 4.68
N ASN A 25 -15.33 5.86 4.19
CA ASN A 25 -13.89 5.80 4.45
C ASN A 25 -13.29 6.95 5.26
N SER A 26 -14.03 8.00 5.58
CA SER A 26 -13.47 9.13 6.37
C SER A 26 -13.16 8.79 7.83
N ASP A 27 -13.60 7.63 8.33
CA ASP A 27 -13.60 7.31 9.76
C ASP A 27 -12.56 6.25 10.19
N ARG A 28 -11.82 5.66 9.25
CA ARG A 28 -10.77 4.70 9.62
C ARG A 28 -9.48 5.43 9.98
N LEU A 29 -9.28 5.54 11.28
CA LEU A 29 -8.13 6.20 11.89
C LEU A 29 -7.37 5.23 12.77
N THR A 30 -6.05 5.20 12.64
CA THR A 30 -5.16 4.46 13.52
C THR A 30 -3.91 5.28 13.83
N LYS A 31 -3.06 4.78 14.72
CA LYS A 31 -1.82 5.42 15.13
C LYS A 31 -0.64 4.49 14.92
N ALA A 32 0.51 5.08 14.61
CA ALA A 32 1.78 4.41 14.73
C ALA A 32 2.39 4.67 16.12
N TYR A 33 3.09 3.70 16.65
CA TYR A 33 3.72 3.77 17.97
C TYR A 33 5.23 3.76 17.83
N GLN A 34 5.91 4.54 18.66
CA GLN A 34 7.37 4.46 18.71
C GLN A 34 7.76 3.11 19.32
N ALA A 35 8.67 2.40 18.67
CA ALA A 35 9.17 1.12 19.14
C ALA A 35 9.94 1.29 20.45
N GLY A 36 9.55 0.55 21.47
CA GLY A 36 10.29 0.49 22.74
C GLY A 36 11.56 -0.36 22.64
N SER A 37 11.57 -1.35 21.77
CA SER A 37 12.68 -2.21 21.38
C SER A 37 12.62 -2.53 19.91
N THR A 38 13.74 -2.91 19.30
CA THR A 38 13.78 -3.37 17.91
C THR A 38 13.18 -4.77 17.82
N PRO A 39 12.19 -5.03 16.96
CA PRO A 39 11.67 -6.38 16.74
C PRO A 39 12.72 -7.27 16.07
N ILE A 40 12.61 -8.56 16.28
CA ILE A 40 13.35 -9.58 15.53
C ILE A 40 12.49 -9.95 14.34
N ILE A 41 12.97 -9.70 13.13
CA ILE A 41 12.21 -10.02 11.92
C ILE A 41 12.45 -11.50 11.59
N ASP A 42 11.61 -12.37 12.16
CA ASP A 42 11.65 -13.83 11.98
C ASP A 42 10.26 -14.44 11.75
N GLY A 43 9.22 -13.59 11.70
CA GLY A 43 7.83 -13.97 11.49
C GLY A 43 7.09 -14.40 12.75
N ASP A 44 7.73 -14.53 13.90
CA ASP A 44 7.11 -14.93 15.17
C ASP A 44 6.58 -13.75 15.98
N VAL A 45 5.57 -13.09 15.45
CA VAL A 45 4.93 -11.90 16.07
C VAL A 45 4.40 -12.18 17.48
N LEU A 46 3.95 -13.40 17.75
CA LEU A 46 3.28 -13.74 19.02
C LEU A 46 4.27 -13.85 20.19
N ASN A 47 5.50 -14.26 19.93
CA ASN A 47 6.52 -14.44 20.95
C ASN A 47 7.53 -13.27 21.00
N ASP A 48 7.47 -12.30 20.06
CA ASP A 48 8.34 -11.13 20.12
C ASP A 48 7.79 -10.06 21.10
N PRO A 49 8.53 -9.78 22.20
CA PRO A 49 8.13 -8.80 23.19
C PRO A 49 7.99 -7.37 22.67
N ALA A 50 8.66 -7.03 21.53
CA ALA A 50 8.57 -5.70 20.93
C ALA A 50 7.12 -5.33 20.52
N TRP A 51 6.30 -6.33 20.17
CA TRP A 51 4.92 -6.12 19.75
C TRP A 51 3.90 -6.16 20.90
N THR A 52 4.28 -6.56 22.10
CA THR A 52 3.35 -6.82 23.20
C THR A 52 2.59 -5.56 23.63
N SER A 53 3.24 -4.41 23.66
CA SER A 53 2.62 -3.13 24.09
C SER A 53 1.92 -2.38 22.97
N ILE A 54 2.00 -2.86 21.73
CA ILE A 54 1.43 -2.17 20.57
C ILE A 54 -0.04 -2.61 20.38
N PRO A 55 -1.00 -1.67 20.39
CA PRO A 55 -2.40 -1.98 20.15
C PRO A 55 -2.63 -2.56 18.75
N ALA A 56 -3.46 -3.60 18.68
CA ALA A 56 -3.78 -4.26 17.42
C ALA A 56 -4.98 -3.61 16.72
N ILE A 57 -4.90 -3.53 15.41
CA ILE A 57 -5.99 -3.21 14.48
C ILE A 57 -6.66 -4.53 14.13
N THR A 58 -7.96 -4.68 14.42
CA THR A 58 -8.64 -6.00 14.40
C THR A 58 -9.91 -6.07 13.56
N ILE A 59 -10.48 -4.92 13.15
CA ILE A 59 -11.76 -4.90 12.44
C ILE A 59 -11.51 -4.87 10.94
N PHE A 60 -11.74 -6.01 10.29
CA PHE A 60 -11.64 -6.18 8.84
C PHE A 60 -13.00 -6.50 8.25
N THR A 61 -13.27 -5.95 7.06
CA THR A 61 -14.54 -6.08 6.34
C THR A 61 -14.32 -6.75 5.01
N GLN A 62 -15.18 -7.68 4.65
CA GLN A 62 -15.13 -8.41 3.40
C GLN A 62 -15.43 -7.50 2.20
N LYS A 63 -14.60 -7.63 1.18
CA LYS A 63 -14.90 -7.23 -0.19
C LYS A 63 -15.58 -8.39 -0.95
N SER A 64 -15.13 -9.61 -0.69
CA SER A 64 -15.66 -10.86 -1.25
C SER A 64 -15.51 -11.99 -0.24
N PRO A 65 -16.38 -13.02 -0.23
CA PRO A 65 -17.56 -13.15 -1.08
C PRO A 65 -18.73 -12.23 -0.69
N ASP A 66 -18.84 -11.84 0.59
CA ASP A 66 -19.99 -11.14 1.14
C ASP A 66 -19.64 -9.69 1.48
N GLU A 67 -19.71 -8.80 0.49
CA GLU A 67 -19.33 -7.40 0.60
C GLU A 67 -19.98 -6.71 1.79
N GLY A 68 -19.17 -6.07 2.63
CA GLY A 68 -19.62 -5.34 3.81
C GLY A 68 -19.77 -6.18 5.09
N GLN A 69 -19.68 -7.52 5.00
CA GLN A 69 -19.68 -8.38 6.19
C GLN A 69 -18.32 -8.34 6.91
N ILE A 70 -18.32 -8.69 8.19
CA ILE A 70 -17.07 -8.83 8.96
C ILE A 70 -16.30 -10.05 8.45
N SER A 71 -14.98 -9.97 8.51
CA SER A 71 -14.08 -11.09 8.20
C SER A 71 -14.44 -12.36 8.98
N THR A 72 -14.41 -13.52 8.30
CA THR A 72 -14.71 -14.81 8.94
C THR A 72 -13.55 -15.33 9.78
N GLU A 73 -12.33 -14.87 9.53
CA GLU A 73 -11.14 -15.18 10.31
C GLU A 73 -10.56 -13.90 10.91
N LYS A 74 -10.08 -13.99 12.14
CA LYS A 74 -9.49 -12.87 12.86
C LYS A 74 -8.17 -12.46 12.23
N THR A 75 -7.94 -11.16 12.13
CA THR A 75 -6.68 -10.56 11.71
C THR A 75 -6.27 -9.50 12.73
N GLU A 76 -5.04 -9.52 13.15
CA GLU A 76 -4.44 -8.51 14.02
C GLU A 76 -3.26 -7.86 13.31
N VAL A 77 -3.30 -6.55 13.13
CA VAL A 77 -2.21 -5.78 12.55
C VAL A 77 -1.70 -4.80 13.59
N LYS A 78 -0.40 -4.70 13.74
CA LYS A 78 0.25 -3.73 14.61
C LYS A 78 1.24 -2.90 13.80
N VAL A 79 1.34 -1.60 14.11
CA VAL A 79 2.22 -0.68 13.41
C VAL A 79 3.06 0.08 14.41
N MET A 80 4.38 0.03 14.23
CA MET A 80 5.31 0.83 15.00
C MET A 80 6.46 1.36 14.14
N TYR A 81 7.26 2.25 14.68
CA TYR A 81 8.41 2.81 13.97
C TYR A 81 9.57 3.07 14.94
N SER A 82 10.78 3.02 14.41
CA SER A 82 12.00 3.51 15.04
C SER A 82 12.48 4.77 14.31
N ASP A 83 13.65 5.28 14.66
CA ASP A 83 14.26 6.42 13.96
C ASP A 83 14.58 6.13 12.48
N LYS A 84 14.65 4.85 12.08
CA LYS A 84 15.11 4.47 10.74
C LYS A 84 14.15 3.60 9.97
N ILE A 85 13.25 2.89 10.65
CA ILE A 85 12.45 1.81 10.06
C ILE A 85 11.00 1.96 10.50
N PHE A 86 10.10 1.78 9.54
CA PHE A 86 8.67 1.61 9.73
C PHE A 86 8.37 0.10 9.75
N TYR A 87 7.74 -0.37 10.82
CA TYR A 87 7.45 -1.78 11.03
C TYR A 87 5.95 -2.04 10.97
N VAL A 88 5.59 -3.12 10.33
CA VAL A 88 4.23 -3.66 10.35
C VAL A 88 4.32 -5.12 10.74
N SER A 89 3.49 -5.57 11.67
CA SER A 89 3.28 -6.99 11.92
C SER A 89 1.84 -7.37 11.66
N VAL A 90 1.62 -8.61 11.27
CA VAL A 90 0.30 -9.20 11.10
C VAL A 90 0.24 -10.60 11.69
N VAL A 91 -0.85 -10.89 12.39
CA VAL A 91 -1.25 -12.24 12.79
C VAL A 91 -2.54 -12.57 12.07
N CYS A 92 -2.48 -13.54 11.18
CA CYS A 92 -3.56 -14.05 10.37
C CYS A 92 -4.09 -15.34 10.99
N TYR A 93 -4.99 -15.22 11.99
CA TYR A 93 -5.61 -16.40 12.58
C TYR A 93 -6.41 -17.17 11.53
N ASP A 94 -6.40 -18.49 11.60
CA ASP A 94 -7.15 -19.35 10.73
C ASP A 94 -7.70 -20.55 11.52
N SER A 95 -9.00 -20.83 11.36
CA SER A 95 -9.67 -21.95 12.03
C SER A 95 -9.26 -23.33 11.47
N SER A 96 -8.52 -23.35 10.36
CA SER A 96 -8.00 -24.56 9.70
C SER A 96 -6.62 -24.27 9.11
N PRO A 97 -5.57 -24.14 9.95
CA PRO A 97 -4.23 -23.76 9.51
C PRO A 97 -3.61 -24.71 8.48
N GLU A 98 -4.00 -25.98 8.51
CA GLU A 98 -3.61 -26.98 7.52
C GLU A 98 -4.16 -26.69 6.10
N GLY A 99 -5.16 -25.82 6.01
CA GLY A 99 -5.77 -25.36 4.75
C GLY A 99 -5.15 -24.09 4.19
N ILE A 100 -4.06 -23.57 4.76
CA ILE A 100 -3.33 -22.42 4.24
C ILE A 100 -2.79 -22.73 2.85
N VAL A 101 -3.12 -21.89 1.87
CA VAL A 101 -2.78 -22.08 0.46
C VAL A 101 -1.57 -21.24 0.11
N ILE A 102 -0.50 -21.88 -0.34
CA ILE A 102 0.72 -21.25 -0.85
C ILE A 102 0.90 -21.68 -2.30
N THR A 103 0.75 -20.76 -3.25
CA THR A 103 0.79 -21.07 -4.69
C THR A 103 2.13 -20.81 -5.33
N ASP A 104 2.92 -19.88 -4.77
CA ASP A 104 4.22 -19.49 -5.31
C ASP A 104 5.13 -18.99 -4.18
N THR A 105 6.43 -19.22 -4.31
CA THR A 105 7.47 -18.86 -3.34
C THR A 105 8.51 -17.88 -3.91
N ARG A 106 8.26 -17.37 -5.12
CA ARG A 106 9.16 -16.42 -5.78
C ARG A 106 8.81 -15.01 -5.37
N ARG A 107 9.81 -14.13 -5.32
CA ARG A 107 9.62 -12.68 -5.19
C ARG A 107 8.67 -12.18 -6.28
N ASP A 108 7.83 -11.21 -5.95
CA ASP A 108 6.84 -10.56 -6.83
C ASP A 108 5.80 -11.52 -7.45
N ALA A 109 5.65 -12.71 -6.86
CA ALA A 109 4.61 -13.64 -7.27
C ALA A 109 3.21 -13.05 -7.01
N VAL A 110 2.24 -13.43 -7.85
CA VAL A 110 0.86 -12.95 -7.74
C VAL A 110 0.21 -13.43 -6.45
N LEU A 111 -0.24 -12.50 -5.61
CA LEU A 111 -0.80 -12.77 -4.28
C LEU A 111 -2.33 -13.00 -4.25
N ASN A 112 -3.01 -13.03 -5.39
CA ASN A 112 -4.48 -13.09 -5.43
C ASN A 112 -5.07 -14.47 -5.09
N ASN A 113 -4.32 -15.55 -5.29
CA ASN A 113 -4.79 -16.92 -5.14
C ASN A 113 -4.03 -17.69 -4.03
N THR A 114 -3.39 -17.00 -3.14
CA THR A 114 -2.62 -17.53 -2.01
C THR A 114 -3.06 -16.85 -0.73
N ASP A 115 -2.88 -17.49 0.40
CA ASP A 115 -3.01 -16.81 1.68
C ASP A 115 -1.96 -15.71 1.77
N SER A 116 -2.42 -14.46 1.85
CA SER A 116 -1.54 -13.31 1.71
C SER A 116 -2.01 -12.12 2.55
N PHE A 117 -1.07 -11.27 2.86
CA PHE A 117 -1.30 -9.98 3.48
C PHE A 117 -0.56 -8.90 2.69
N MET A 118 -1.26 -7.80 2.45
CA MET A 118 -0.72 -6.66 1.72
C MET A 118 -1.15 -5.36 2.41
N PHE A 119 -0.38 -4.32 2.24
CA PHE A 119 -0.79 -2.98 2.62
C PHE A 119 -0.28 -1.93 1.65
N ILE A 120 -0.96 -0.79 1.64
CA ILE A 120 -0.59 0.38 0.83
C ILE A 120 -0.29 1.56 1.74
N LEU A 121 0.72 2.34 1.38
CA LEU A 121 1.11 3.58 2.04
C LEU A 121 1.02 4.74 1.07
N ASP A 122 0.23 5.77 1.41
CA ASP A 122 0.26 7.09 0.79
C ASP A 122 0.99 8.04 1.73
N THR A 123 2.29 8.14 1.55
CA THR A 123 3.21 8.85 2.46
C THR A 123 3.17 10.36 2.33
N PHE A 124 2.59 10.89 1.26
CA PHE A 124 2.31 12.32 1.08
C PHE A 124 0.88 12.70 1.46
N LYS A 125 0.00 11.71 1.62
CA LYS A 125 -1.45 11.86 1.81
C LYS A 125 -2.07 12.71 0.68
N ASP A 126 -1.55 12.50 -0.54
CA ASP A 126 -1.97 13.21 -1.74
C ASP A 126 -3.03 12.42 -2.56
N GLN A 127 -3.29 11.17 -2.16
CA GLN A 127 -4.21 10.25 -2.82
C GLN A 127 -3.82 9.95 -4.29
N GLN A 128 -2.59 10.26 -4.67
CA GLN A 128 -2.07 10.11 -6.02
C GLN A 128 -0.94 9.10 -6.10
N ASN A 129 -0.04 9.11 -5.11
CA ASN A 129 1.17 8.31 -5.13
C ASN A 129 1.26 7.45 -3.87
N GLY A 130 1.65 6.19 -4.03
CA GLY A 130 1.75 5.27 -2.90
C GLY A 130 2.66 4.09 -3.17
N TYR A 131 2.90 3.32 -2.13
CA TYR A 131 3.72 2.13 -2.13
C TYR A 131 2.91 0.95 -1.62
N VAL A 132 2.99 -0.17 -2.30
CA VAL A 132 2.38 -1.43 -1.87
C VAL A 132 3.47 -2.36 -1.40
N PHE A 133 3.26 -3.00 -0.27
CA PHE A 133 4.07 -4.08 0.26
C PHE A 133 3.19 -5.27 0.58
N GLY A 134 3.69 -6.46 0.34
CA GLY A 134 2.91 -7.66 0.58
C GLY A 134 3.76 -8.90 0.78
N THR A 135 3.16 -9.92 1.36
CA THR A 135 3.76 -11.23 1.54
C THR A 135 2.69 -12.32 1.55
N ASN A 136 3.12 -13.55 1.50
CA ASN A 136 2.30 -14.74 1.77
C ASN A 136 2.81 -15.47 3.03
N ALA A 137 2.22 -16.61 3.35
CA ALA A 137 2.56 -17.36 4.56
C ALA A 137 3.98 -17.98 4.58
N VAL A 138 4.78 -17.81 3.51
CA VAL A 138 6.20 -18.23 3.45
C VAL A 138 7.17 -17.05 3.31
N GLY A 139 6.71 -15.80 3.50
CA GLY A 139 7.59 -14.66 3.62
C GLY A 139 8.15 -14.12 2.29
N ILE A 140 7.46 -14.30 1.15
CA ILE A 140 7.95 -13.68 -0.10
C ILE A 140 7.83 -12.17 -0.04
N GLU A 141 8.81 -11.48 -0.61
CA GLU A 141 8.72 -10.05 -0.85
C GLU A 141 7.87 -9.76 -2.08
N TYR A 142 6.89 -8.86 -1.92
CA TYR A 142 6.09 -8.30 -3.01
C TYR A 142 6.02 -6.81 -2.81
N ASP A 143 6.51 -6.04 -3.77
CA ASP A 143 6.41 -4.59 -3.71
C ASP A 143 5.98 -3.96 -5.04
N ALA A 144 5.38 -2.79 -4.96
CA ALA A 144 4.98 -2.02 -6.14
C ALA A 144 4.80 -0.54 -5.81
N GLN A 145 4.85 0.29 -6.83
CA GLN A 145 4.52 1.71 -6.74
C GLN A 145 3.19 1.99 -7.42
N VAL A 146 2.36 2.79 -6.75
CA VAL A 146 1.09 3.30 -7.27
C VAL A 146 1.25 4.75 -7.65
N SER A 147 0.65 5.15 -8.76
CA SER A 147 0.55 6.53 -9.22
C SER A 147 -0.87 6.84 -9.71
N LYS A 148 -1.19 8.13 -9.92
CA LYS A 148 -2.51 8.57 -10.41
C LYS A 148 -3.69 8.03 -9.60
N GLY A 149 -3.53 7.92 -8.28
CA GLY A 149 -4.56 7.43 -7.37
C GLY A 149 -4.95 5.96 -7.55
N GLY A 150 -4.15 5.17 -8.27
CA GLY A 150 -4.46 3.78 -8.58
C GLY A 150 -5.66 3.65 -9.53
N GLU A 151 -5.94 4.63 -10.35
CA GLU A 151 -7.02 4.55 -11.35
C GLU A 151 -6.74 3.42 -12.33
N MET A 152 -7.69 2.48 -12.43
CA MET A 152 -7.68 1.49 -13.49
C MET A 152 -7.87 2.24 -14.82
N MET A 153 -6.89 2.19 -15.70
CA MET A 153 -7.14 2.59 -17.09
C MET A 153 -8.25 1.72 -17.64
N SER A 154 -9.27 2.37 -18.18
CA SER A 154 -10.43 1.79 -18.85
C SER A 154 -10.04 0.57 -19.69
N ILE A 155 -10.81 -0.52 -19.52
CA ILE A 155 -10.70 -1.78 -20.25
C ILE A 155 -10.76 -1.48 -21.76
N GLY A 156 -9.61 -1.38 -22.42
CA GLY A 156 -9.50 -1.08 -23.84
C GLY A 156 -8.07 -1.02 -24.37
N SER A 157 -7.07 -0.87 -23.52
CA SER A 157 -5.68 -0.89 -23.94
C SER A 157 -5.07 -2.27 -23.64
N SER A 158 -4.80 -2.95 -24.74
CA SER A 158 -4.07 -4.22 -24.92
C SER A 158 -2.96 -4.45 -23.90
N ARG A 159 -2.68 -5.73 -23.66
CA ARG A 159 -1.59 -6.37 -22.87
C ARG A 159 -0.16 -5.77 -23.00
N GLN A 160 -0.01 -4.56 -23.51
CA GLN A 160 1.28 -3.95 -23.87
C GLN A 160 1.65 -2.70 -23.07
N SER A 161 0.87 -2.28 -22.08
CA SER A 161 1.26 -1.14 -21.24
C SER A 161 1.92 -1.57 -19.92
N VAL A 162 2.88 -2.48 -19.98
CA VAL A 162 3.94 -2.62 -18.97
C VAL A 162 5.01 -1.57 -19.29
N GLY A 163 4.63 -0.31 -19.23
CA GLY A 163 5.50 0.82 -19.53
C GLY A 163 5.30 1.94 -18.53
N THR A 164 6.26 2.78 -18.36
CA THR A 164 6.44 3.91 -17.42
C THR A 164 5.28 4.92 -17.30
N GLY A 165 4.05 4.56 -17.64
CA GLY A 165 2.83 5.36 -17.55
C GLY A 165 1.65 4.65 -16.90
N ALA A 166 1.79 3.39 -16.46
CA ALA A 166 0.75 2.65 -15.78
C ALA A 166 0.54 3.19 -14.35
N ALA A 167 -0.72 3.19 -13.89
CA ALA A 167 -1.05 3.60 -12.54
C ALA A 167 -0.49 2.65 -11.44
N PHE A 168 -0.01 1.47 -11.84
CA PHE A 168 0.60 0.46 -10.99
C PHE A 168 1.89 -0.06 -11.64
N ASN A 169 3.00 0.02 -10.91
CA ASN A 169 4.32 -0.40 -11.37
C ASN A 169 4.88 -1.49 -10.44
N ILE A 170 4.76 -2.74 -10.85
CA ILE A 170 5.31 -3.91 -10.16
C ILE A 170 6.85 -4.03 -10.31
N ASN A 171 7.45 -3.34 -11.28
CA ASN A 171 8.90 -3.35 -11.47
C ASN A 171 9.63 -2.32 -10.58
N TRP A 172 8.90 -1.66 -9.68
CA TRP A 172 9.54 -0.86 -8.65
C TRP A 172 10.10 -1.81 -7.60
N ASP A 173 11.38 -1.74 -7.36
CA ASP A 173 12.11 -2.63 -6.47
C ASP A 173 12.63 -1.82 -5.27
N ALA A 174 12.21 -2.19 -4.09
CA ALA A 174 12.54 -1.56 -2.83
C ALA A 174 13.53 -2.40 -2.01
N VAL A 175 14.27 -1.74 -1.14
CA VAL A 175 15.09 -2.43 -0.13
C VAL A 175 14.33 -2.44 1.18
N TRP A 176 13.82 -3.58 1.57
CA TRP A 176 13.07 -3.83 2.80
C TRP A 176 13.13 -5.32 3.15
N ASP A 177 12.67 -5.70 4.31
CA ASP A 177 12.74 -7.09 4.78
C ASP A 177 11.35 -7.56 5.23
N VAL A 178 11.05 -8.85 5.02
CA VAL A 178 9.86 -9.53 5.53
C VAL A 178 10.18 -10.98 5.83
N GLU A 179 9.67 -11.45 6.97
CA GLU A 179 9.68 -12.87 7.32
C GLU A 179 8.29 -13.29 7.77
N ALA A 180 7.95 -14.56 7.55
CA ALA A 180 6.66 -15.11 7.92
C ALA A 180 6.82 -16.52 8.51
N GLN A 181 5.90 -16.85 9.42
CA GLN A 181 5.86 -18.13 10.10
C GLN A 181 4.43 -18.70 10.11
N VAL A 182 4.30 -19.98 9.81
CA VAL A 182 3.05 -20.73 9.94
C VAL A 182 3.06 -21.48 11.27
N GLY A 183 1.94 -21.44 12.01
CA GLY A 183 1.74 -22.11 13.27
C GLY A 183 0.34 -22.70 13.43
N GLU A 184 0.04 -23.26 14.59
CA GLU A 184 -1.29 -23.84 14.91
C GLU A 184 -2.40 -22.77 14.95
N TYR A 185 -2.05 -21.49 15.09
CA TYR A 185 -2.97 -20.36 15.11
C TYR A 185 -3.34 -19.84 13.71
N GLY A 186 -2.62 -20.23 12.69
CA GLY A 186 -2.65 -19.68 11.34
C GLY A 186 -1.24 -19.32 10.87
N TRP A 187 -0.99 -18.05 10.53
CA TRP A 187 0.33 -17.56 10.16
C TRP A 187 0.53 -16.11 10.59
N SER A 188 1.78 -15.70 10.71
CA SER A 188 2.14 -14.32 11.01
C SER A 188 3.28 -13.86 10.13
N ALA A 189 3.44 -12.54 10.02
CA ALA A 189 4.54 -11.92 9.30
C ALA A 189 4.95 -10.59 9.92
N GLU A 190 6.23 -10.23 9.73
CA GLU A 190 6.84 -9.00 10.17
C GLU A 190 7.52 -8.32 9.00
N PHE A 191 7.23 -7.03 8.84
CA PHE A 191 7.76 -6.18 7.78
C PHE A 191 8.66 -5.12 8.38
N ALA A 192 9.83 -4.93 7.82
CA ALA A 192 10.76 -3.87 8.18
C ALA A 192 11.09 -3.00 6.97
N ILE A 193 10.53 -1.79 6.92
CA ILE A 193 10.66 -0.89 5.77
C ILE A 193 11.49 0.31 6.18
N PRO A 194 12.74 0.43 5.71
CA PRO A 194 13.57 1.59 5.99
C PRO A 194 12.93 2.88 5.45
N PHE A 195 12.89 3.94 6.26
CA PHE A 195 12.35 5.23 5.79
C PHE A 195 13.07 5.78 4.55
N LYS A 196 14.35 5.44 4.36
CA LYS A 196 15.11 5.80 3.15
C LYS A 196 14.55 5.21 1.85
N THR A 197 13.77 4.12 1.95
CA THR A 197 13.08 3.48 0.83
C THR A 197 11.86 4.28 0.39
N LEU A 198 11.23 4.98 1.33
CA LEU A 198 10.02 5.77 1.11
C LEU A 198 10.36 7.23 0.82
N ARG A 199 9.51 7.88 0.02
CA ARG A 199 9.49 9.33 -0.11
C ARG A 199 8.29 9.86 0.65
N TYR A 200 8.48 10.86 1.50
CA TYR A 200 7.43 11.46 2.33
C TYR A 200 7.69 12.95 2.53
N ALA A 201 6.67 13.67 3.02
CA ALA A 201 6.76 15.11 3.25
C ALA A 201 7.79 15.44 4.35
N SER A 202 8.51 16.55 4.21
CA SER A 202 9.51 17.00 5.18
C SER A 202 8.86 17.65 6.42
N LYS A 203 8.03 16.89 7.12
CA LYS A 203 7.37 17.30 8.38
C LYS A 203 7.84 16.36 9.49
N LYS A 204 7.99 16.87 10.71
CA LYS A 204 8.40 16.03 11.85
C LYS A 204 7.31 15.04 12.24
N ASN A 205 6.07 15.49 12.35
CA ASN A 205 4.91 14.63 12.60
C ASN A 205 4.18 14.37 11.28
N GLN A 206 4.08 13.11 10.90
CA GLN A 206 3.50 12.66 9.64
C GLN A 206 2.12 12.07 9.86
N GLU A 207 1.27 12.27 8.87
CA GLU A 207 0.03 11.52 8.68
C GLU A 207 0.09 10.90 7.29
N TRP A 208 -0.15 9.59 7.20
CA TRP A 208 -0.13 8.87 5.93
C TRP A 208 -1.49 8.23 5.66
N GLY A 209 -1.81 8.03 4.39
CA GLY A 209 -2.85 7.11 4.01
C GLY A 209 -2.34 5.68 4.16
N ILE A 210 -3.19 4.79 4.70
CA ILE A 210 -2.86 3.37 4.85
C ILE A 210 -4.11 2.51 4.68
N ASN A 211 -3.97 1.36 4.06
CA ASN A 211 -4.98 0.32 4.12
C ASN A 211 -4.32 -1.05 4.12
N PHE A 212 -4.98 -2.01 4.73
CA PHE A 212 -4.54 -3.40 4.83
C PHE A 212 -5.52 -4.31 4.12
N GLN A 213 -4.99 -5.30 3.42
CA GLN A 213 -5.72 -6.37 2.75
C GLN A 213 -5.22 -7.71 3.24
N ARG A 214 -6.14 -8.63 3.55
CA ARG A 214 -5.83 -10.05 3.70
C ARG A 214 -6.64 -10.86 2.69
N THR A 215 -6.00 -11.87 2.10
CA THR A 215 -6.64 -12.90 1.29
C THR A 215 -6.63 -14.21 2.06
N ILE A 216 -7.81 -14.82 2.20
CA ILE A 216 -7.99 -16.16 2.77
C ILE A 216 -8.38 -17.07 1.60
N ALA A 217 -7.37 -17.70 0.98
CA ALA A 217 -7.52 -18.30 -0.33
C ALA A 217 -8.50 -19.48 -0.34
N ARG A 218 -8.49 -20.36 0.66
CA ARG A 218 -9.40 -21.49 0.78
C ARG A 218 -10.87 -21.08 0.84
N LYS A 219 -11.17 -19.88 1.39
CA LYS A 219 -12.52 -19.31 1.48
C LYS A 219 -12.87 -18.37 0.32
N LYS A 220 -11.91 -18.06 -0.58
CA LYS A 220 -12.02 -17.04 -1.61
C LYS A 220 -12.43 -15.69 -1.02
N GLU A 221 -12.02 -15.45 0.21
CA GLU A 221 -12.35 -14.25 0.97
C GLU A 221 -11.22 -13.22 0.86
N VAL A 222 -11.60 -11.98 0.59
CA VAL A 222 -10.69 -10.84 0.59
C VAL A 222 -11.28 -9.78 1.52
N VAL A 223 -10.49 -9.39 2.51
CA VAL A 223 -10.90 -8.44 3.54
C VAL A 223 -9.97 -7.23 3.59
N TYR A 224 -10.55 -6.10 3.99
CA TYR A 224 -9.84 -4.83 4.16
C TYR A 224 -10.11 -4.21 5.51
N TRP A 225 -9.12 -3.52 6.05
CA TRP A 225 -9.30 -2.69 7.23
C TRP A 225 -10.15 -1.45 6.93
N SER A 226 -9.80 -0.65 5.92
CA SER A 226 -10.66 0.37 5.36
C SER A 226 -11.47 -0.25 4.22
N PRO A 227 -12.81 -0.33 4.33
CA PRO A 227 -13.63 -1.06 3.38
C PRO A 227 -13.46 -0.56 1.94
N ILE A 228 -13.36 -1.48 1.00
CA ILE A 228 -13.22 -1.20 -0.43
C ILE A 228 -14.37 -1.87 -1.19
N PRO A 229 -15.18 -1.11 -1.99
CA PRO A 229 -16.20 -1.69 -2.85
C PRO A 229 -15.61 -2.67 -3.89
N ARG A 230 -16.41 -3.66 -4.33
CA ARG A 230 -15.94 -4.76 -5.22
C ARG A 230 -15.23 -4.30 -6.49
N GLN A 231 -15.61 -3.17 -7.04
CA GLN A 231 -15.02 -2.62 -8.27
C GLN A 231 -13.61 -2.07 -8.10
N PHE A 232 -13.16 -1.86 -6.87
CA PHE A 232 -11.85 -1.29 -6.56
C PHE A 232 -10.92 -2.34 -5.94
N SER A 233 -9.65 -2.00 -5.82
CA SER A 233 -8.61 -2.81 -5.18
C SER A 233 -7.84 -1.98 -4.15
N LEU A 234 -6.90 -2.60 -3.45
CA LEU A 234 -5.99 -1.95 -2.51
C LEU A 234 -5.34 -0.70 -3.08
N ASN A 235 -5.08 -0.69 -4.39
CA ASN A 235 -4.39 0.40 -5.08
C ASN A 235 -5.18 1.72 -5.12
N ARG A 236 -6.47 1.71 -4.79
CA ARG A 236 -7.30 2.92 -4.78
C ARG A 236 -7.02 3.76 -3.53
N LEU A 237 -6.06 4.67 -3.63
CA LEU A 237 -5.57 5.50 -2.50
C LEU A 237 -6.66 6.36 -1.85
N LEU A 238 -7.64 6.81 -2.62
CA LEU A 238 -8.81 7.57 -2.11
C LEU A 238 -9.58 6.79 -1.03
N LEU A 239 -9.51 5.45 -1.04
CA LEU A 239 -10.23 4.57 -0.12
C LEU A 239 -9.34 4.12 1.06
N ALA A 240 -8.13 4.65 1.17
CA ALA A 240 -7.26 4.38 2.31
C ALA A 240 -7.77 5.10 3.57
N GLY A 241 -7.61 4.46 4.71
CA GLY A 241 -7.73 5.11 6.02
C GLY A 241 -6.50 5.97 6.32
N THR A 242 -6.43 6.49 7.53
CA THR A 242 -5.33 7.36 7.98
C THR A 242 -4.56 6.72 9.13
N ILE A 243 -3.23 6.78 9.06
CA ILE A 243 -2.36 6.50 10.19
C ILE A 243 -1.67 7.80 10.61
N GLN A 244 -1.66 8.07 11.92
CA GLN A 244 -1.14 9.29 12.54
C GLN A 244 0.02 9.00 13.50
N ASP A 245 0.62 10.07 14.00
CA ASP A 245 1.65 10.05 15.03
C ASP A 245 2.98 9.39 14.59
N ILE A 246 3.30 9.44 13.29
CA ILE A 246 4.59 8.97 12.77
C ILE A 246 5.60 10.10 12.89
N ASN A 247 6.52 10.01 13.86
CA ASN A 247 7.62 10.96 13.97
C ASN A 247 8.84 10.44 13.24
N VAL A 248 9.09 10.98 12.04
CA VAL A 248 10.26 10.62 11.23
C VAL A 248 11.35 11.69 11.37
N PRO A 249 12.63 11.27 11.40
CA PRO A 249 13.72 12.22 11.29
C PRO A 249 13.61 12.97 9.97
N SER A 250 13.85 14.29 10.00
CA SER A 250 13.94 15.07 8.77
C SER A 250 15.17 14.62 7.99
N THR A 251 14.98 13.74 7.02
CA THR A 251 16.06 13.31 6.14
C THR A 251 16.27 14.35 5.05
N ARG A 252 17.44 14.98 5.04
CA ARG A 252 17.92 15.72 3.87
C ARG A 252 18.32 14.67 2.83
N ASN A 253 17.51 14.48 1.81
CA ASN A 253 17.83 13.56 0.71
C ASN A 253 18.88 14.21 -0.20
N LEU A 254 20.15 13.94 0.07
CA LEU A 254 21.24 14.30 -0.83
C LEU A 254 21.52 13.10 -1.74
N LYS A 255 21.23 13.24 -3.02
CA LYS A 255 21.57 12.26 -4.05
C LYS A 255 22.74 12.80 -4.87
N ILE A 256 23.87 12.09 -4.84
CA ILE A 256 25.04 12.41 -5.64
C ILE A 256 25.19 11.33 -6.70
N MET A 257 25.23 11.72 -7.96
CA MET A 257 25.36 10.82 -9.11
C MET A 257 26.59 11.23 -9.93
N PRO A 258 27.74 10.57 -9.74
CA PRO A 258 28.86 10.75 -10.64
C PRO A 258 28.54 10.10 -11.99
N TYR A 259 28.97 10.73 -13.09
CA TYR A 259 28.86 10.17 -14.41
C TYR A 259 30.15 10.36 -15.19
N GLY A 260 30.41 9.42 -16.12
CA GLY A 260 31.48 9.51 -17.09
C GLY A 260 30.93 9.19 -18.49
N LEU A 261 31.22 10.01 -19.44
CA LEU A 261 30.88 9.83 -20.85
C LEU A 261 32.17 9.67 -21.66
N GLY A 262 32.25 8.56 -22.37
CA GLY A 262 33.31 8.35 -23.36
C GLY A 262 32.70 8.36 -24.78
N GLN A 263 33.17 9.23 -25.64
CA GLN A 263 32.75 9.28 -27.04
C GLN A 263 33.93 9.04 -27.93
N GLN A 264 33.81 8.12 -28.89
CA GLN A 264 34.77 7.90 -29.96
C GLN A 264 34.03 8.03 -31.28
N ASN A 265 34.44 9.02 -32.08
CA ASN A 265 33.92 9.22 -33.45
C ASN A 265 35.02 8.90 -34.43
N GLU A 266 34.75 8.05 -35.40
CA GLU A 266 35.61 7.74 -36.54
C GLU A 266 34.98 8.31 -37.80
N VAL A 267 35.71 9.17 -38.47
CA VAL A 267 35.28 9.76 -39.73
C VAL A 267 36.26 9.33 -40.80
N THR A 268 35.79 8.59 -41.81
CA THR A 268 36.57 8.15 -42.96
C THR A 268 36.18 8.99 -44.17
N VAL A 269 37.13 9.75 -44.70
CA VAL A 269 36.96 10.54 -45.94
C VAL A 269 38.07 10.14 -46.88
N GLN A 270 37.72 9.65 -48.07
CA GLN A 270 38.69 9.26 -49.13
C GLN A 270 39.84 8.39 -48.62
N GLU A 271 39.55 7.26 -47.97
CA GLU A 271 40.50 6.28 -47.42
C GLU A 271 41.40 6.80 -46.28
N LYS A 272 41.15 8.01 -45.77
CA LYS A 272 41.79 8.49 -44.52
C LYS A 272 40.80 8.45 -43.38
N SER A 273 41.11 7.66 -42.36
CA SER A 273 40.35 7.59 -41.12
C SER A 273 40.93 8.57 -40.09
N SER A 274 40.07 9.36 -39.49
CA SER A 274 40.41 10.23 -38.37
C SER A 274 39.54 9.85 -37.16
N THR A 275 40.17 9.47 -36.06
CA THR A 275 39.48 9.12 -34.80
C THR A 275 39.52 10.29 -33.83
N ASN A 276 38.38 10.78 -33.43
CA ASN A 276 38.27 11.79 -32.38
C ASN A 276 37.69 11.13 -31.10
N LYS A 277 38.39 11.32 -29.97
CA LYS A 277 37.97 10.80 -28.65
C LYS A 277 37.70 11.98 -27.73
N ALA A 278 36.54 11.97 -27.14
CA ALA A 278 36.17 12.92 -26.08
C ALA A 278 35.74 12.15 -24.83
N ASN A 279 36.24 12.57 -23.68
CA ASN A 279 35.84 12.04 -22.38
C ASN A 279 35.28 13.21 -21.57
N ASP A 280 34.13 13.01 -20.98
CA ASP A 280 33.50 13.97 -20.10
C ASP A 280 33.15 13.31 -18.74
N PHE A 281 33.40 14.02 -17.65
CA PHE A 281 33.14 13.57 -16.32
C PHE A 281 32.38 14.64 -15.57
N GLY A 282 31.34 14.25 -14.87
CA GLY A 282 30.57 15.20 -14.08
C GLY A 282 29.96 14.56 -12.83
N ILE A 283 29.41 15.40 -12.00
CA ILE A 283 28.70 15.00 -10.79
C ILE A 283 27.40 15.79 -10.75
N ASP A 284 26.28 15.08 -10.73
CA ASP A 284 24.96 15.64 -10.43
C ASP A 284 24.65 15.49 -8.94
N ALA A 285 24.31 16.60 -8.30
CA ALA A 285 23.84 16.60 -6.91
C ALA A 285 22.40 17.11 -6.85
N LYS A 286 21.51 16.29 -6.26
CA LYS A 286 20.12 16.66 -5.98
C LYS A 286 19.91 16.73 -4.48
N LEU A 287 19.50 17.89 -3.98
CA LEU A 287 19.11 18.10 -2.60
C LEU A 287 17.57 18.17 -2.55
N GLY A 288 16.93 17.22 -1.85
CA GLY A 288 15.52 17.28 -1.51
C GLY A 288 15.34 18.22 -0.32
N LEU A 289 14.52 19.26 -0.48
CA LEU A 289 14.11 20.19 0.57
C LEU A 289 12.83 19.68 1.22
#